data_1acf908f3781a624169dd8b33b4433f7
#
_entry.id   1acf908f3781a624169dd8b33b4433f7
#
_cell.length_a   1.000
_cell.length_b   1.000
_cell.length_c   1.000
_cell.angle_alpha   90.00
_cell.angle_beta   90.00
_cell.angle_gamma   90.00
#
_symmetry.space_group_name_H-M   'P 1'
#
loop_
_entity.id
_entity.type
_entity.pdbx_description
1 polymer ?
#
loop_
_entity_poly.entity_id
_entity_poly.type
_entity_poly.pdbx_seq_one_letter_code
_entity_poly.pdbx_strand_id
1 'polypeptide(L)'
;MEMIGGGEIGLAVVRHQNEGDIVFDKIQHMGYLTSDLDRAVAWFEKSFGAVKGGGGPLNPGYAMPSGGRNAYVQFGNVEAELLEPTDKTGLSGDILTMHHVGYVVPDINRAIDDLTARGFKFAADKPNVNVLGQTLLYFDSTTTNGVRMHITQLPGEPTPPNNGLEIERIVHAGYRVKDLEEAIKWYVDKFGGSHIGGGPSRTGARNAFVNFGQVQVELIEPTDPATMGADHIMDHVGYAVGDILSCVGECESHGLKFVADTPNTNSIGQQVLYFETDTSMGSRMHLTRLPD
;
A
#
# COMPACT_ATOMS: atom_id res chain seq x y z
N MET A 1 -58.15 -6.84 -3.38
CA MET A 1 -57.17 -6.75 -4.46
C MET A 1 -56.09 -5.83 -3.95
N GLU A 2 -55.18 -6.40 -3.19
CA GLU A 2 -54.17 -5.75 -2.39
C GLU A 2 -52.88 -5.60 -3.16
N MET A 3 -52.32 -4.40 -3.15
CA MET A 3 -50.99 -4.12 -3.62
C MET A 3 -50.00 -4.42 -2.49
N ILE A 4 -49.04 -5.30 -2.77
CA ILE A 4 -47.99 -5.65 -1.83
C ILE A 4 -46.75 -4.82 -2.14
N GLY A 5 -46.25 -4.21 -1.09
CA GLY A 5 -45.22 -3.24 -0.97
C GLY A 5 -43.84 -3.59 -1.50
N GLY A 6 -43.17 -2.52 -1.93
CA GLY A 6 -41.77 -2.53 -2.31
C GLY A 6 -40.86 -2.76 -1.11
N GLY A 7 -39.90 -3.65 -1.30
CA GLY A 7 -38.83 -3.84 -0.36
C GLY A 7 -37.83 -2.68 -0.45
N GLU A 8 -37.65 -1.98 0.65
CA GLU A 8 -36.59 -1.00 0.84
C GLU A 8 -35.23 -1.73 0.83
N ILE A 9 -34.40 -1.38 -0.12
CA ILE A 9 -32.99 -1.76 -0.14
C ILE A 9 -32.31 -0.91 0.93
N GLY A 10 -31.84 -1.54 2.00
CA GLY A 10 -31.25 -0.89 3.13
C GLY A 10 -30.02 -0.04 2.74
N LEU A 11 -30.10 1.23 3.05
CA LEU A 11 -28.98 2.16 3.03
C LEU A 11 -27.86 1.62 3.91
N ALA A 12 -26.67 1.51 3.34
CA ALA A 12 -25.45 1.23 4.08
C ALA A 12 -25.31 2.27 5.20
N VAL A 13 -25.26 1.79 6.43
CA VAL A 13 -25.06 2.63 7.63
C VAL A 13 -23.66 3.23 7.53
N VAL A 14 -23.58 4.49 7.17
CA VAL A 14 -22.41 5.32 7.43
C VAL A 14 -22.26 5.38 8.95
N ARG A 15 -21.39 4.54 9.51
CA ARG A 15 -21.01 4.69 10.92
C ARG A 15 -20.31 6.03 11.05
N HIS A 16 -20.91 6.95 11.80
CA HIS A 16 -20.21 8.14 12.27
C HIS A 16 -18.93 7.68 12.97
N GLN A 17 -17.78 8.20 12.52
CA GLN A 17 -16.52 8.01 13.23
C GLN A 17 -16.74 8.52 14.67
N ASN A 18 -16.53 7.65 15.66
CA ASN A 18 -16.57 8.05 17.06
C ASN A 18 -15.40 9.03 17.31
N GLU A 19 -15.62 10.02 18.20
CA GLU A 19 -14.57 10.94 18.67
C GLU A 19 -13.48 10.18 19.45
N GLY A 20 -12.72 9.32 18.83
CA GLY A 20 -11.71 8.45 19.45
C GLY A 20 -11.08 7.47 18.46
N ASP A 21 -11.61 7.40 17.24
CA ASP A 21 -11.04 6.52 16.24
C ASP A 21 -9.79 7.15 15.59
N ILE A 22 -8.75 6.33 15.40
CA ILE A 22 -7.56 6.73 14.66
C ILE A 22 -7.98 7.06 13.23
N VAL A 23 -7.64 8.25 12.77
CA VAL A 23 -7.87 8.64 11.38
C VAL A 23 -6.64 8.28 10.57
N PHE A 24 -6.75 7.30 9.69
CA PHE A 24 -5.75 7.03 8.65
C PHE A 24 -6.23 7.70 7.36
N ASP A 25 -5.51 8.74 6.92
CA ASP A 25 -5.94 9.56 5.79
C ASP A 25 -5.66 8.89 4.44
N LYS A 26 -4.51 8.26 4.31
CA LYS A 26 -4.08 7.57 3.08
C LYS A 26 -2.88 6.65 3.32
N ILE A 27 -2.62 5.75 2.38
CA ILE A 27 -1.29 5.17 2.21
C ILE A 27 -0.44 6.23 1.54
N GLN A 28 0.66 6.63 2.20
CA GLN A 28 1.57 7.62 1.66
C GLN A 28 2.47 7.04 0.59
N HIS A 29 3.17 5.96 0.96
CA HIS A 29 4.10 5.30 0.06
C HIS A 29 4.19 3.81 0.31
N MET A 30 4.71 3.13 -0.71
CA MET A 30 5.26 1.79 -0.61
C MET A 30 6.78 1.89 -0.61
N GLY A 31 7.42 1.20 0.32
CA GLY A 31 8.87 1.06 0.37
C GLY A 31 9.33 -0.19 -0.37
N TYR A 32 10.42 -0.07 -1.13
CA TYR A 32 10.99 -1.16 -1.92
C TYR A 32 12.48 -1.31 -1.66
N LEU A 33 12.96 -2.55 -1.53
CA LEU A 33 14.37 -2.89 -1.57
C LEU A 33 14.82 -3.11 -3.01
N THR A 34 16.04 -2.66 -3.32
CA THR A 34 16.74 -2.91 -4.57
C THR A 34 18.23 -3.02 -4.31
N SER A 35 18.97 -3.73 -5.15
CA SER A 35 20.43 -3.71 -5.12
C SER A 35 21.06 -2.61 -6.00
N ASP A 36 20.23 -1.89 -6.79
CA ASP A 36 20.63 -0.77 -7.66
C ASP A 36 19.63 0.36 -7.57
N LEU A 37 19.90 1.32 -6.67
CA LEU A 37 19.02 2.45 -6.40
C LEU A 37 18.87 3.37 -7.61
N ASP A 38 19.97 3.62 -8.33
CA ASP A 38 19.97 4.58 -9.44
C ASP A 38 19.12 4.04 -10.61
N ARG A 39 19.20 2.73 -10.86
CA ARG A 39 18.35 2.04 -11.84
C ARG A 39 16.87 2.08 -11.43
N ALA A 40 16.56 1.82 -10.16
CA ALA A 40 15.18 1.88 -9.67
C ALA A 40 14.59 3.29 -9.81
N VAL A 41 15.33 4.33 -9.45
CA VAL A 41 14.91 5.74 -9.66
C VAL A 41 14.64 6.00 -11.14
N ALA A 42 15.58 5.66 -12.02
CA ALA A 42 15.44 5.88 -13.47
C ALA A 42 14.24 5.12 -14.06
N TRP A 43 13.93 3.93 -13.53
CA TRP A 43 12.75 3.19 -13.95
C TRP A 43 11.45 3.91 -13.55
N PHE A 44 11.32 4.42 -12.32
CA PHE A 44 10.14 5.20 -11.90
C PHE A 44 10.01 6.51 -12.71
N GLU A 45 11.13 7.21 -12.95
CA GLU A 45 11.15 8.43 -13.78
C GLU A 45 10.63 8.14 -15.20
N LYS A 46 11.09 7.05 -15.82
CA LYS A 46 10.68 6.65 -17.16
C LYS A 46 9.24 6.14 -17.20
N SER A 47 8.86 5.24 -16.26
CA SER A 47 7.61 4.47 -16.34
C SER A 47 6.39 5.25 -15.84
N PHE A 48 6.58 6.11 -14.83
CA PHE A 48 5.49 6.87 -14.21
C PHE A 48 5.68 8.38 -14.30
N GLY A 49 6.71 8.87 -14.98
CA GLY A 49 7.05 10.30 -14.99
C GLY A 49 7.42 10.82 -13.60
N ALA A 50 7.96 9.95 -12.75
CA ALA A 50 8.29 10.30 -11.38
C ALA A 50 9.38 11.37 -11.30
N VAL A 51 9.35 12.12 -10.19
CA VAL A 51 10.40 13.10 -9.85
C VAL A 51 11.04 12.69 -8.54
N LYS A 52 12.36 12.67 -8.51
CA LYS A 52 13.11 12.41 -7.28
C LYS A 52 12.93 13.58 -6.30
N GLY A 53 12.25 13.32 -5.17
CA GLY A 53 11.97 14.33 -4.14
C GLY A 53 13.08 14.50 -3.11
N GLY A 54 13.92 13.47 -2.92
CA GLY A 54 14.97 13.48 -1.89
C GLY A 54 15.66 12.12 -1.77
N GLY A 55 16.44 11.98 -0.71
CA GLY A 55 17.15 10.75 -0.39
C GLY A 55 18.53 11.03 0.22
N GLY A 56 19.25 9.97 0.54
CA GLY A 56 20.57 10.09 1.11
C GLY A 56 21.06 8.82 1.81
N PRO A 57 22.12 8.94 2.61
CA PRO A 57 22.63 7.82 3.42
C PRO A 57 21.64 7.46 4.52
N LEU A 58 21.50 6.15 4.76
CA LEU A 58 20.74 5.58 5.87
C LEU A 58 21.71 5.09 6.95
N ASN A 59 21.45 5.46 8.19
CA ASN A 59 22.14 4.87 9.33
C ASN A 59 21.53 3.49 9.65
N PRO A 60 22.32 2.54 10.17
CA PRO A 60 21.78 1.31 10.72
C PRO A 60 20.70 1.57 11.76
N GLY A 61 19.59 0.86 11.64
CA GLY A 61 18.44 1.02 12.54
C GLY A 61 17.33 0.02 12.22
N TYR A 62 16.16 0.25 12.80
CA TYR A 62 15.06 -0.70 12.69
C TYR A 62 14.59 -0.93 11.24
N ALA A 63 14.39 0.12 10.47
CA ALA A 63 13.94 0.01 9.08
C ALA A 63 15.02 -0.62 8.18
N MET A 64 16.27 -0.23 8.37
CA MET A 64 17.44 -0.73 7.62
C MET A 64 18.57 -1.10 8.58
N PRO A 65 18.59 -2.33 9.11
CA PRO A 65 19.61 -2.74 10.08
C PRO A 65 21.05 -2.62 9.58
N SER A 66 21.29 -2.84 8.28
CA SER A 66 22.63 -2.72 7.68
C SER A 66 23.01 -1.29 7.30
N GLY A 67 22.10 -0.30 7.42
CA GLY A 67 22.24 1.01 6.79
C GLY A 67 22.15 0.92 5.27
N GLY A 68 22.65 1.93 4.57
CA GLY A 68 22.60 2.01 3.11
C GLY A 68 22.29 3.40 2.60
N ARG A 69 21.57 3.50 1.50
CA ARG A 69 21.04 4.77 0.95
C ARG A 69 19.60 4.60 0.48
N ASN A 70 18.85 5.69 0.41
CA ASN A 70 17.50 5.70 -0.11
C ASN A 70 17.27 6.84 -1.11
N ALA A 71 16.17 6.75 -1.82
CA ALA A 71 15.59 7.83 -2.59
C ALA A 71 14.07 7.79 -2.46
N TYR A 72 13.45 8.97 -2.42
CA TYR A 72 12.02 9.15 -2.55
C TYR A 72 11.71 9.62 -3.97
N VAL A 73 10.76 8.96 -4.62
CA VAL A 73 10.26 9.32 -5.94
C VAL A 73 8.77 9.59 -5.85
N GLN A 74 8.32 10.72 -6.39
CA GLN A 74 6.93 11.15 -6.40
C GLN A 74 6.37 11.07 -7.81
N PHE A 75 5.17 10.51 -7.96
CA PHE A 75 4.46 10.38 -9.22
C PHE A 75 2.95 10.47 -8.97
N GLY A 76 2.25 11.34 -9.73
CA GLY A 76 0.89 11.71 -9.35
C GLY A 76 0.85 12.19 -7.89
N ASN A 77 -0.16 11.77 -7.13
CA ASN A 77 -0.33 12.10 -5.72
C ASN A 77 0.29 11.06 -4.76
N VAL A 78 1.20 10.23 -5.23
CA VAL A 78 1.80 9.14 -4.43
C VAL A 78 3.32 9.20 -4.44
N GLU A 79 3.91 8.49 -3.50
CA GLU A 79 5.36 8.40 -3.30
C GLU A 79 5.79 6.93 -3.24
N ALA A 80 7.00 6.63 -3.69
CA ALA A 80 7.69 5.39 -3.37
C ALA A 80 9.01 5.71 -2.67
N GLU A 81 9.35 4.93 -1.63
CA GLU A 81 10.67 4.94 -1.02
C GLU A 81 11.49 3.77 -1.56
N LEU A 82 12.60 4.06 -2.19
CA LEU A 82 13.52 3.09 -2.75
C LEU A 82 14.72 2.97 -1.81
N LEU A 83 15.02 1.75 -1.38
CA LEU A 83 16.03 1.44 -0.37
C LEU A 83 17.10 0.54 -0.97
N GLU A 84 18.34 0.99 -0.95
CA GLU A 84 19.51 0.17 -1.27
C GLU A 84 20.32 -0.08 -0.01
N PRO A 85 20.17 -1.27 0.62
CA PRO A 85 20.91 -1.59 1.84
C PRO A 85 22.39 -1.78 1.57
N THR A 86 23.20 -1.66 2.63
CA THR A 86 24.62 -2.01 2.56
C THR A 86 24.80 -3.52 2.30
N ASP A 87 24.01 -4.35 2.98
CA ASP A 87 23.95 -5.79 2.69
C ASP A 87 22.90 -6.04 1.60
N LYS A 88 23.37 -6.41 0.42
CA LYS A 88 22.54 -6.70 -0.77
C LYS A 88 22.27 -8.19 -0.97
N THR A 89 22.58 -9.03 0.01
CA THR A 89 22.37 -10.48 -0.09
C THR A 89 20.90 -10.80 -0.42
N GLY A 90 20.68 -11.56 -1.47
CA GLY A 90 19.34 -11.96 -1.93
C GLY A 90 18.58 -10.88 -2.72
N LEU A 91 19.16 -9.70 -2.95
CA LEU A 91 18.56 -8.66 -3.77
C LEU A 91 19.07 -8.68 -5.22
N SER A 92 18.22 -8.24 -6.13
CA SER A 92 18.53 -8.01 -7.55
C SER A 92 18.37 -6.53 -7.90
N GLY A 93 19.18 -6.01 -8.82
CA GLY A 93 19.02 -4.66 -9.38
C GLY A 93 17.86 -4.57 -10.37
N ASP A 94 17.35 -5.70 -10.83
CA ASP A 94 16.22 -5.79 -11.76
C ASP A 94 14.87 -5.98 -11.06
N ILE A 95 14.86 -6.12 -9.72
CA ILE A 95 13.67 -6.45 -8.94
C ILE A 95 13.51 -5.47 -7.79
N LEU A 96 12.28 -4.92 -7.68
CA LEU A 96 11.80 -4.19 -6.52
C LEU A 96 11.12 -5.16 -5.56
N THR A 97 11.74 -5.40 -4.42
CA THR A 97 11.14 -6.22 -3.36
C THR A 97 10.37 -5.34 -2.40
N MET A 98 9.07 -5.56 -2.24
CA MET A 98 8.25 -4.80 -1.29
C MET A 98 8.80 -4.95 0.12
N HIS A 99 8.90 -3.85 0.86
CA HIS A 99 9.57 -3.81 2.16
C HIS A 99 8.69 -3.26 3.28
N HIS A 100 8.02 -2.14 3.07
CA HIS A 100 7.18 -1.52 4.07
C HIS A 100 6.08 -0.65 3.45
N VAL A 101 5.12 -0.24 4.30
CA VAL A 101 4.06 0.69 3.95
C VAL A 101 4.02 1.84 4.95
N GLY A 102 3.83 3.06 4.46
CA GLY A 102 3.63 4.27 5.27
C GLY A 102 2.18 4.72 5.26
N TYR A 103 1.58 4.90 6.44
CA TYR A 103 0.23 5.41 6.61
C TYR A 103 0.24 6.84 7.13
N VAL A 104 -0.48 7.73 6.46
CA VAL A 104 -0.63 9.13 6.91
C VAL A 104 -1.64 9.21 8.03
N VAL A 105 -1.25 9.95 9.06
CA VAL A 105 -2.11 10.35 10.18
C VAL A 105 -2.05 11.87 10.36
N PRO A 106 -3.16 12.54 10.74
CA PRO A 106 -3.18 14.00 10.89
C PRO A 106 -2.39 14.48 12.11
N ASP A 107 -2.32 13.68 13.18
CA ASP A 107 -1.56 13.95 14.40
C ASP A 107 -0.85 12.68 14.86
N ILE A 108 0.47 12.67 14.72
CA ILE A 108 1.29 11.49 15.02
C ILE A 108 1.33 11.18 16.52
N ASN A 109 1.28 12.19 17.40
CA ASN A 109 1.33 11.95 18.84
C ASN A 109 0.03 11.30 19.32
N ARG A 110 -1.12 11.82 18.86
CA ARG A 110 -2.42 11.20 19.13
C ARG A 110 -2.48 9.77 18.59
N ALA A 111 -2.02 9.55 17.36
CA ALA A 111 -2.00 8.22 16.76
C ALA A 111 -1.11 7.23 17.55
N ILE A 112 0.03 7.67 18.09
CA ILE A 112 0.89 6.86 18.97
C ILE A 112 0.13 6.43 20.22
N ASP A 113 -0.54 7.36 20.90
CA ASP A 113 -1.30 7.08 22.11
C ASP A 113 -2.42 6.07 21.85
N ASP A 114 -3.23 6.31 20.81
CA ASP A 114 -4.36 5.46 20.43
C ASP A 114 -3.91 4.05 20.00
N LEU A 115 -2.84 3.95 19.20
CA LEU A 115 -2.28 2.67 18.75
C LEU A 115 -1.63 1.90 19.91
N THR A 116 -0.94 2.59 20.81
CA THR A 116 -0.38 1.97 22.02
C THR A 116 -1.49 1.38 22.90
N ALA A 117 -2.61 2.11 23.07
CA ALA A 117 -3.77 1.61 23.81
C ALA A 117 -4.39 0.35 23.16
N ARG A 118 -4.25 0.17 21.83
CA ARG A 118 -4.66 -1.03 21.08
C ARG A 118 -3.61 -2.15 21.11
N GLY A 119 -2.50 -1.95 21.84
CA GLY A 119 -1.45 -2.95 22.07
C GLY A 119 -0.39 -3.00 20.98
N PHE A 120 -0.27 -1.97 20.14
CA PHE A 120 0.89 -1.82 19.28
C PHE A 120 2.11 -1.35 20.08
N LYS A 121 3.27 -1.75 19.62
CA LYS A 121 4.57 -1.24 20.06
C LYS A 121 5.26 -0.54 18.89
N PHE A 122 6.13 0.39 19.23
CA PHE A 122 6.92 1.10 18.24
C PHE A 122 8.40 0.73 18.37
N ALA A 123 9.12 0.86 17.27
CA ALA A 123 10.53 0.51 17.16
C ALA A 123 11.47 1.50 17.85
N ALA A 124 10.97 2.70 18.17
CA ALA A 124 11.69 3.74 18.90
C ALA A 124 10.75 4.49 19.84
N ASP A 125 11.32 5.17 20.86
CA ASP A 125 10.55 5.92 21.84
C ASP A 125 9.95 7.23 21.29
N LYS A 126 10.48 7.73 20.17
CA LYS A 126 10.08 9.01 19.58
C LYS A 126 10.08 8.94 18.06
N PRO A 127 9.17 9.68 17.41
CA PRO A 127 9.21 9.90 15.97
C PRO A 127 10.53 10.57 15.53
N ASN A 128 10.93 10.27 14.30
CA ASN A 128 12.02 10.99 13.62
C ASN A 128 11.48 11.79 12.43
N VAL A 129 12.26 12.74 11.96
CA VAL A 129 11.95 13.53 10.78
C VAL A 129 12.89 13.09 9.65
N ASN A 130 12.33 12.72 8.50
CA ASN A 130 13.11 12.35 7.32
C ASN A 130 13.56 13.57 6.51
N VAL A 131 14.30 13.34 5.44
CA VAL A 131 14.84 14.39 4.55
C VAL A 131 13.76 15.20 3.82
N LEU A 132 12.53 14.71 3.78
CA LEU A 132 11.37 15.42 3.21
C LEU A 132 10.59 16.23 4.27
N GLY A 133 11.07 16.28 5.51
CA GLY A 133 10.38 16.96 6.61
C GLY A 133 9.18 16.19 7.18
N GLN A 134 8.97 14.95 6.76
CA GLN A 134 7.90 14.09 7.24
C GLN A 134 8.27 13.52 8.61
N THR A 135 7.37 13.61 9.58
CA THR A 135 7.54 13.03 10.91
C THR A 135 6.97 11.62 10.91
N LEU A 136 7.79 10.62 11.23
CA LEU A 136 7.38 9.21 11.13
C LEU A 136 7.88 8.36 12.30
N LEU A 137 7.14 7.27 12.57
CA LEU A 137 7.50 6.28 13.58
C LEU A 137 7.12 4.87 13.11
N TYR A 138 8.12 3.98 13.04
CA TYR A 138 7.92 2.58 12.68
C TYR A 138 7.30 1.80 13.83
N PHE A 139 6.36 0.91 13.50
CA PHE A 139 5.89 -0.10 14.43
C PHE A 139 7.00 -1.13 14.71
N ASP A 140 6.98 -1.70 15.89
CA ASP A 140 7.66 -2.97 16.16
C ASP A 140 6.93 -4.10 15.41
N SER A 141 7.62 -4.73 14.46
CA SER A 141 7.04 -5.75 13.59
C SER A 141 6.52 -6.98 14.32
N THR A 142 6.92 -7.19 15.57
CA THR A 142 6.35 -8.25 16.42
C THR A 142 4.89 -8.00 16.78
N THR A 143 4.41 -6.77 16.65
CA THR A 143 3.01 -6.38 16.89
C THR A 143 2.20 -6.16 15.61
N THR A 144 2.81 -6.36 14.44
CA THR A 144 2.19 -6.16 13.11
C THR A 144 2.27 -7.41 12.22
N ASN A 145 2.24 -8.60 12.83
CA ASN A 145 2.35 -9.89 12.11
C ASN A 145 3.58 -9.99 11.18
N GLY A 146 4.69 -9.35 11.58
CA GLY A 146 5.93 -9.33 10.81
C GLY A 146 5.97 -8.31 9.66
N VAL A 147 4.87 -7.62 9.36
CA VAL A 147 4.83 -6.57 8.33
C VAL A 147 5.53 -5.32 8.84
N ARG A 148 6.41 -4.78 8.03
CA ARG A 148 7.02 -3.48 8.31
C ARG A 148 6.06 -2.37 7.90
N MET A 149 5.68 -1.53 8.84
CA MET A 149 4.82 -0.37 8.60
C MET A 149 5.19 0.78 9.53
N HIS A 150 4.82 1.97 9.14
CA HIS A 150 4.98 3.16 9.98
C HIS A 150 3.79 4.10 9.82
N ILE A 151 3.60 4.94 10.83
CA ILE A 151 2.71 6.10 10.75
C ILE A 151 3.55 7.32 10.39
N THR A 152 2.94 8.26 9.63
CA THR A 152 3.60 9.47 9.14
C THR A 152 2.67 10.66 9.26
N GLN A 153 3.17 11.75 9.82
CA GLN A 153 2.55 13.06 9.73
C GLN A 153 3.28 13.88 8.68
N LEU A 154 2.56 14.36 7.68
CA LEU A 154 3.12 15.18 6.61
C LEU A 154 3.33 16.62 7.10
N PRO A 155 4.38 17.32 6.61
CA PRO A 155 4.60 18.74 6.93
C PRO A 155 3.58 19.66 6.23
N GLY A 156 2.86 19.16 5.23
CA GLY A 156 1.84 19.81 4.42
C GLY A 156 1.42 18.89 3.29
N GLU A 157 0.45 19.30 2.49
CA GLU A 157 0.06 18.53 1.31
C GLU A 157 1.17 18.59 0.25
N PRO A 158 1.60 17.45 -0.28
CA PRO A 158 2.59 17.40 -1.34
C PRO A 158 2.01 18.00 -2.62
N THR A 159 2.84 18.70 -3.39
CA THR A 159 2.46 19.14 -4.74
C THR A 159 2.86 18.04 -5.73
N PRO A 160 1.90 17.41 -6.43
CA PRO A 160 2.23 16.38 -7.39
C PRO A 160 3.03 16.94 -8.57
N PRO A 161 3.95 16.16 -9.17
CA PRO A 161 4.61 16.56 -10.39
C PRO A 161 3.59 16.65 -11.55
N ASN A 162 3.75 17.65 -12.43
CA ASN A 162 2.87 17.88 -13.59
C ASN A 162 3.25 16.99 -14.80
N ASN A 163 3.82 15.82 -14.57
CA ASN A 163 4.27 14.93 -15.61
C ASN A 163 3.91 13.48 -15.26
N GLY A 164 3.69 12.67 -16.28
CA GLY A 164 3.34 11.26 -16.15
C GLY A 164 1.88 11.00 -15.82
N LEU A 165 1.64 9.78 -15.40
CA LEU A 165 0.29 9.26 -15.12
C LEU A 165 -0.40 10.01 -14.00
N GLU A 166 -1.67 10.34 -14.20
CA GLU A 166 -2.54 10.96 -13.18
C GLU A 166 -2.97 9.93 -12.12
N ILE A 167 -2.02 9.51 -11.28
CA ILE A 167 -2.30 8.63 -10.17
C ILE A 167 -2.84 9.46 -9.00
N GLU A 168 -4.06 9.14 -8.57
CA GLU A 168 -4.77 9.88 -7.53
C GLU A 168 -4.30 9.50 -6.13
N ARG A 169 -4.12 8.20 -5.88
CA ARG A 169 -3.68 7.65 -4.59
C ARG A 169 -3.26 6.19 -4.70
N ILE A 170 -2.61 5.68 -3.67
CA ILE A 170 -2.52 4.23 -3.45
C ILE A 170 -3.88 3.78 -2.88
N VAL A 171 -4.57 2.88 -3.60
CA VAL A 171 -5.88 2.34 -3.16
C VAL A 171 -5.68 1.40 -2.00
N HIS A 172 -4.80 0.41 -2.21
CA HIS A 172 -4.50 -0.59 -1.20
C HIS A 172 -3.07 -1.13 -1.30
N ALA A 173 -2.60 -1.65 -0.18
CA ALA A 173 -1.50 -2.60 -0.10
C ALA A 173 -2.09 -4.01 -0.02
N GLY A 174 -1.62 -4.92 -0.87
CA GLY A 174 -2.02 -6.31 -0.87
C GLY A 174 -1.06 -7.18 -0.08
N TYR A 175 -1.59 -8.12 0.70
CA TYR A 175 -0.83 -9.03 1.53
C TYR A 175 -1.27 -10.48 1.27
N ARG A 176 -0.31 -11.39 1.11
CA ARG A 176 -0.59 -12.82 1.29
C ARG A 176 -0.59 -13.13 2.77
N VAL A 177 -1.59 -13.89 3.22
CA VAL A 177 -1.80 -14.26 4.62
C VAL A 177 -2.01 -15.77 4.74
N LYS A 178 -1.54 -16.36 5.84
CA LYS A 178 -1.73 -17.81 6.08
C LYS A 178 -3.14 -18.18 6.45
N ASP A 179 -3.83 -17.31 7.18
CA ASP A 179 -5.20 -17.49 7.63
C ASP A 179 -5.97 -16.19 7.37
N LEU A 180 -6.93 -16.26 6.44
CA LEU A 180 -7.69 -15.10 6.01
C LEU A 180 -8.59 -14.55 7.12
N GLU A 181 -9.23 -15.44 7.90
CA GLU A 181 -10.18 -15.05 8.94
C GLU A 181 -9.46 -14.39 10.12
N GLU A 182 -8.31 -14.94 10.51
CA GLU A 182 -7.45 -14.33 11.54
C GLU A 182 -6.91 -12.98 11.09
N ALA A 183 -6.50 -12.86 9.83
CA ALA A 183 -6.01 -11.60 9.27
C ALA A 183 -7.10 -10.52 9.23
N ILE A 184 -8.32 -10.85 8.74
CA ILE A 184 -9.47 -9.94 8.76
C ILE A 184 -9.72 -9.47 10.20
N LYS A 185 -9.84 -10.42 11.13
CA LYS A 185 -10.09 -10.11 12.54
C LYS A 185 -9.03 -9.18 13.11
N TRP A 186 -7.75 -9.42 12.80
CA TRP A 186 -6.64 -8.61 13.28
C TRP A 186 -6.75 -7.14 12.79
N TYR A 187 -7.01 -6.91 11.49
CA TYR A 187 -7.18 -5.55 10.97
C TYR A 187 -8.43 -4.86 11.55
N VAL A 188 -9.53 -5.60 11.75
CA VAL A 188 -10.75 -5.07 12.36
C VAL A 188 -10.50 -4.67 13.82
N ASP A 189 -9.90 -5.54 14.61
CA ASP A 189 -9.69 -5.29 16.04
C ASP A 189 -8.61 -4.23 16.30
N LYS A 190 -7.51 -4.28 15.55
CA LYS A 190 -6.34 -3.43 15.81
C LYS A 190 -6.42 -2.05 15.19
N PHE A 191 -6.95 -1.94 13.98
CA PHE A 191 -7.06 -0.65 13.27
C PHE A 191 -8.48 -0.07 13.30
N GLY A 192 -9.46 -0.76 13.88
CA GLY A 192 -10.86 -0.35 13.84
C GLY A 192 -11.45 -0.52 12.44
N GLY A 193 -10.94 -1.48 11.66
CA GLY A 193 -11.31 -1.70 10.28
C GLY A 193 -12.72 -2.27 10.09
N SER A 194 -13.17 -2.24 8.85
CA SER A 194 -14.41 -2.88 8.41
C SER A 194 -14.12 -3.82 7.24
N HIS A 195 -14.49 -5.09 7.37
CA HIS A 195 -14.47 -6.04 6.26
C HIS A 195 -15.56 -5.67 5.28
N ILE A 196 -15.21 -5.38 4.02
CA ILE A 196 -16.13 -4.83 3.03
C ILE A 196 -16.42 -5.77 1.86
N GLY A 197 -15.76 -6.90 1.78
CA GLY A 197 -15.99 -7.91 0.76
C GLY A 197 -14.79 -8.80 0.52
N GLY A 198 -14.94 -9.71 -0.41
CA GLY A 198 -13.96 -10.71 -0.78
C GLY A 198 -14.62 -11.95 -1.36
N GLY A 199 -13.87 -13.00 -1.51
CA GLY A 199 -14.39 -14.27 -2.01
C GLY A 199 -13.30 -15.14 -2.63
N PRO A 200 -13.71 -16.24 -3.29
CA PRO A 200 -12.78 -17.08 -4.02
C PRO A 200 -12.30 -16.36 -5.29
N SER A 201 -11.00 -16.41 -5.53
CA SER A 201 -10.41 -15.94 -6.78
C SER A 201 -10.51 -17.03 -7.88
N ARG A 202 -10.25 -16.64 -9.13
CA ARG A 202 -10.19 -17.59 -10.24
C ARG A 202 -9.07 -18.61 -10.12
N THR A 203 -8.06 -18.34 -9.30
CA THR A 203 -6.91 -19.22 -9.03
C THR A 203 -7.18 -20.20 -7.89
N GLY A 204 -8.34 -20.10 -7.23
CA GLY A 204 -8.69 -20.91 -6.06
C GLY A 204 -8.20 -20.33 -4.74
N ALA A 205 -7.41 -19.25 -4.75
CA ALA A 205 -7.11 -18.46 -3.56
C ALA A 205 -8.37 -17.76 -3.05
N ARG A 206 -8.38 -17.37 -1.77
CA ARG A 206 -9.44 -16.52 -1.19
C ARG A 206 -8.88 -15.13 -0.96
N ASN A 207 -9.71 -14.10 -1.08
CA ASN A 207 -9.30 -12.75 -0.69
C ASN A 207 -10.36 -12.06 0.17
N ALA A 208 -9.95 -10.99 0.84
CA ALA A 208 -10.81 -10.08 1.57
C ALA A 208 -10.27 -8.66 1.47
N PHE A 209 -11.19 -7.70 1.51
CA PHE A 209 -10.86 -6.27 1.59
C PHE A 209 -11.28 -5.72 2.95
N VAL A 210 -10.36 -5.02 3.61
CA VAL A 210 -10.62 -4.36 4.89
C VAL A 210 -10.26 -2.88 4.76
N ASN A 211 -11.22 -2.01 5.10
CA ASN A 211 -11.01 -0.57 5.17
C ASN A 211 -10.79 -0.14 6.61
N PHE A 212 -9.86 0.79 6.84
CA PHE A 212 -9.68 1.49 8.10
C PHE A 212 -9.30 2.96 7.82
N GLY A 213 -10.13 3.88 8.30
CA GLY A 213 -10.08 5.28 7.83
C GLY A 213 -10.27 5.33 6.31
N GLN A 214 -9.38 6.03 5.61
CA GLN A 214 -9.36 6.13 4.14
C GLN A 214 -8.41 5.10 3.49
N VAL A 215 -7.89 4.17 4.26
CA VAL A 215 -6.95 3.13 3.82
C VAL A 215 -7.69 1.84 3.56
N GLN A 216 -7.27 1.11 2.53
CA GLN A 216 -7.71 -0.24 2.24
C GLN A 216 -6.53 -1.20 2.24
N VAL A 217 -6.75 -2.42 2.68
CA VAL A 217 -5.85 -3.56 2.47
C VAL A 217 -6.59 -4.66 1.75
N GLU A 218 -5.89 -5.35 0.85
CA GLU A 218 -6.33 -6.62 0.28
C GLU A 218 -5.56 -7.77 0.93
N LEU A 219 -6.28 -8.71 1.52
CA LEU A 219 -5.74 -9.91 2.17
C LEU A 219 -5.99 -11.09 1.25
N ILE A 220 -4.96 -11.87 0.95
CA ILE A 220 -5.03 -13.00 0.03
C ILE A 220 -4.51 -14.26 0.72
N GLU A 221 -5.37 -15.22 0.93
CA GLU A 221 -4.97 -16.56 1.36
C GLU A 221 -4.73 -17.42 0.10
N PRO A 222 -3.48 -17.85 -0.16
CA PRO A 222 -3.18 -18.69 -1.31
C PRO A 222 -3.79 -20.09 -1.14
N THR A 223 -3.86 -20.84 -2.23
CA THR A 223 -4.37 -22.23 -2.21
C THR A 223 -3.56 -23.17 -1.34
N ASP A 224 -2.30 -22.89 -1.10
CA ASP A 224 -1.42 -23.61 -0.18
C ASP A 224 -0.69 -22.64 0.76
N PRO A 225 -1.37 -22.18 1.83
CA PRO A 225 -0.79 -21.24 2.79
C PRO A 225 0.37 -21.84 3.59
N ALA A 226 0.50 -23.17 3.66
CA ALA A 226 1.61 -23.83 4.36
C ALA A 226 2.97 -23.56 3.73
N THR A 227 3.01 -23.19 2.45
CA THR A 227 4.26 -22.82 1.74
C THR A 227 4.78 -21.42 2.07
N MET A 228 4.00 -20.60 2.77
CA MET A 228 4.42 -19.26 3.13
C MET A 228 5.46 -19.27 4.26
N GLY A 229 6.55 -18.51 4.06
CA GLY A 229 7.63 -18.35 5.05
C GLY A 229 7.25 -17.47 6.26
N ALA A 230 6.19 -16.67 6.17
CA ALA A 230 5.70 -15.80 7.23
C ALA A 230 4.17 -15.74 7.20
N ASP A 231 3.57 -15.27 8.32
CA ASP A 231 2.11 -15.22 8.45
C ASP A 231 1.49 -14.14 7.55
N HIS A 232 2.21 -13.02 7.33
CA HIS A 232 1.86 -11.97 6.39
C HIS A 232 3.06 -11.63 5.51
N ILE A 233 2.84 -11.51 4.20
CA ILE A 233 3.87 -11.13 3.22
C ILE A 233 3.27 -10.08 2.29
N MET A 234 3.94 -8.95 2.11
CA MET A 234 3.53 -7.93 1.13
C MET A 234 3.55 -8.54 -0.28
N ASP A 235 2.50 -8.31 -1.04
CA ASP A 235 2.29 -8.97 -2.33
C ASP A 235 2.18 -8.00 -3.51
N HIS A 236 1.38 -6.95 -3.38
CA HIS A 236 1.15 -5.99 -4.46
C HIS A 236 0.70 -4.62 -3.96
N VAL A 237 0.64 -3.67 -4.89
CA VAL A 237 0.08 -2.33 -4.68
C VAL A 237 -0.89 -1.96 -5.79
N GLY A 238 -2.00 -1.34 -5.42
CA GLY A 238 -2.99 -0.78 -6.34
C GLY A 238 -2.95 0.74 -6.36
N TYR A 239 -2.86 1.32 -7.56
CA TYR A 239 -2.87 2.76 -7.80
C TYR A 239 -4.21 3.20 -8.39
N ALA A 240 -4.88 4.16 -7.76
CA ALA A 240 -6.12 4.74 -8.29
C ALA A 240 -5.85 5.66 -9.46
N VAL A 241 -6.66 5.49 -10.51
CA VAL A 241 -6.74 6.37 -11.67
C VAL A 241 -8.22 6.61 -12.01
N GLY A 242 -8.53 7.74 -12.63
CA GLY A 242 -9.90 8.07 -13.03
C GLY A 242 -10.45 7.13 -14.11
N ASP A 243 -9.62 6.75 -15.09
CA ASP A 243 -9.96 5.77 -16.12
C ASP A 243 -8.74 4.95 -16.51
N ILE A 244 -8.81 3.63 -16.33
CA ILE A 244 -7.70 2.71 -16.63
C ILE A 244 -7.40 2.71 -18.14
N LEU A 245 -8.43 2.64 -19.00
CA LEU A 245 -8.21 2.51 -20.43
C LEU A 245 -7.57 3.77 -21.04
N SER A 246 -7.84 4.94 -20.47
CA SER A 246 -7.17 6.17 -20.90
C SER A 246 -5.68 6.20 -20.55
N CYS A 247 -5.25 5.46 -19.51
CA CYS A 247 -3.84 5.38 -19.09
C CYS A 247 -3.02 4.34 -19.87
N VAL A 248 -3.68 3.35 -20.54
CA VAL A 248 -2.97 2.22 -21.18
C VAL A 248 -1.94 2.69 -22.19
N GLY A 249 -2.34 3.55 -23.13
CA GLY A 249 -1.44 4.01 -24.18
C GLY A 249 -0.21 4.78 -23.64
N GLU A 250 -0.38 5.55 -22.59
CA GLU A 250 0.73 6.25 -21.92
C GLU A 250 1.66 5.26 -21.22
N CYS A 251 1.12 4.32 -20.45
CA CYS A 251 1.88 3.25 -19.81
C CYS A 251 2.72 2.46 -20.83
N GLU A 252 2.11 2.06 -21.95
CA GLU A 252 2.80 1.31 -23.01
C GLU A 252 3.89 2.13 -23.69
N SER A 253 3.66 3.42 -23.91
CA SER A 253 4.67 4.32 -24.47
C SER A 253 5.90 4.46 -23.58
N HIS A 254 5.73 4.27 -22.27
CA HIS A 254 6.79 4.27 -21.26
C HIS A 254 7.40 2.87 -21.03
N GLY A 255 6.91 1.85 -21.75
CA GLY A 255 7.44 0.49 -21.74
C GLY A 255 6.82 -0.45 -20.70
N LEU A 256 5.75 -0.03 -20.05
CA LEU A 256 4.93 -0.90 -19.21
C LEU A 256 3.99 -1.74 -20.09
N LYS A 257 3.72 -2.97 -19.70
CA LYS A 257 2.75 -3.85 -20.35
C LYS A 257 1.75 -4.37 -19.34
N PHE A 258 0.61 -4.80 -19.82
CA PHE A 258 -0.46 -5.33 -18.99
C PHE A 258 -0.69 -6.81 -19.23
N VAL A 259 -1.10 -7.52 -18.19
CA VAL A 259 -1.41 -8.97 -18.24
C VAL A 259 -2.70 -9.29 -19.02
N ALA A 260 -3.48 -8.27 -19.38
CA ALA A 260 -4.73 -8.40 -20.15
C ALA A 260 -5.03 -7.10 -20.89
N ASP A 261 -5.83 -7.18 -21.95
CA ASP A 261 -6.23 -6.03 -22.77
C ASP A 261 -7.34 -5.19 -22.10
N THR A 262 -8.03 -5.74 -21.10
CA THR A 262 -9.16 -5.09 -20.43
C THR A 262 -9.11 -5.32 -18.92
N PRO A 263 -9.58 -4.34 -18.12
CA PRO A 263 -9.67 -4.50 -16.67
C PRO A 263 -10.64 -5.61 -16.27
N ASN A 264 -10.33 -6.27 -15.15
CA ASN A 264 -11.28 -7.15 -14.44
C ASN A 264 -11.99 -6.35 -13.36
N THR A 265 -13.23 -6.71 -13.06
CA THR A 265 -13.95 -6.17 -11.89
C THR A 265 -13.81 -7.15 -10.72
N ASN A 266 -13.31 -6.68 -9.57
CA ASN A 266 -13.19 -7.49 -8.37
C ASN A 266 -14.52 -7.57 -7.58
N SER A 267 -14.53 -8.31 -6.47
CA SER A 267 -15.71 -8.59 -5.65
C SER A 267 -16.33 -7.36 -4.97
N ILE A 268 -15.61 -6.24 -4.90
CA ILE A 268 -16.07 -4.98 -4.34
C ILE A 268 -16.31 -3.90 -5.40
N GLY A 269 -16.42 -4.31 -6.69
CA GLY A 269 -16.79 -3.43 -7.80
C GLY A 269 -15.65 -2.59 -8.37
N GLN A 270 -14.42 -2.74 -7.90
CA GLN A 270 -13.26 -2.02 -8.46
C GLN A 270 -12.82 -2.68 -9.78
N GLN A 271 -12.54 -1.86 -10.79
CA GLN A 271 -11.87 -2.32 -11.99
C GLN A 271 -10.36 -2.34 -11.76
N VAL A 272 -9.69 -3.42 -12.16
CA VAL A 272 -8.28 -3.65 -11.88
C VAL A 272 -7.57 -4.17 -13.12
N LEU A 273 -6.40 -3.61 -13.45
CA LEU A 273 -5.54 -4.05 -14.54
C LEU A 273 -4.09 -4.12 -14.08
N TYR A 274 -3.55 -5.34 -13.97
CA TYR A 274 -2.20 -5.61 -13.52
C TYR A 274 -1.18 -5.34 -14.62
N PHE A 275 -0.03 -4.77 -14.24
CA PHE A 275 1.15 -4.76 -15.09
C PHE A 275 1.79 -6.14 -15.17
N GLU A 276 2.43 -6.45 -16.29
CA GLU A 276 3.34 -7.60 -16.41
C GLU A 276 4.57 -7.36 -15.52
N THR A 277 4.90 -8.34 -14.68
CA THR A 277 5.98 -8.18 -13.67
C THR A 277 7.36 -7.99 -14.28
N ASP A 278 7.61 -8.48 -15.50
CA ASP A 278 8.85 -8.26 -16.23
C ASP A 278 9.02 -6.81 -16.71
N THR A 279 7.93 -6.05 -16.81
CA THR A 279 7.97 -4.61 -17.15
C THR A 279 7.86 -3.71 -15.92
N SER A 280 7.47 -4.24 -14.76
CA SER A 280 7.34 -3.52 -13.48
C SER A 280 8.44 -3.90 -12.46
N MET A 281 9.65 -4.16 -12.93
CA MET A 281 10.80 -4.55 -12.09
C MET A 281 10.45 -5.69 -11.11
N GLY A 282 9.77 -6.72 -11.58
CA GLY A 282 9.40 -7.88 -10.76
C GLY A 282 8.35 -7.63 -9.68
N SER A 283 7.96 -6.39 -9.45
CA SER A 283 6.97 -6.03 -8.43
C SER A 283 5.55 -6.12 -8.99
N ARG A 284 4.63 -6.69 -8.23
CA ARG A 284 3.22 -6.75 -8.61
C ARG A 284 2.55 -5.41 -8.33
N MET A 285 2.13 -4.74 -9.39
CA MET A 285 1.45 -3.46 -9.36
C MET A 285 0.25 -3.48 -10.30
N HIS A 286 -0.76 -2.69 -10.02
CA HIS A 286 -1.90 -2.54 -10.91
C HIS A 286 -2.52 -1.15 -10.86
N LEU A 287 -3.21 -0.78 -11.93
CA LEU A 287 -4.12 0.36 -11.93
C LEU A 287 -5.49 -0.09 -11.42
N THR A 288 -6.16 0.82 -10.72
CA THR A 288 -7.50 0.59 -10.17
C THR A 288 -8.39 1.79 -10.49
N ARG A 289 -9.57 1.53 -11.07
CA ARG A 289 -10.68 2.48 -11.07
C ARG A 289 -11.64 2.11 -9.95
N LEU A 290 -11.93 3.07 -9.10
CA LEU A 290 -12.91 2.89 -8.03
C LEU A 290 -14.33 2.89 -8.60
N PRO A 291 -15.29 2.18 -7.97
CA PRO A 291 -16.70 2.30 -8.33
C PRO A 291 -17.21 3.74 -8.08
N ASP A 292 -18.17 4.16 -8.90
CA ASP A 292 -18.81 5.47 -8.83
C ASP A 292 -19.62 5.62 -7.53
#